data_aaa1ae02060f6a7ccbf6d9f2f90c4719
#
_entry.id   aaa1ae02060f6a7ccbf6d9f2f90c4719
#
_cell.length_a   1.000
_cell.length_b   1.000
_cell.length_c   1.000
_cell.angle_alpha   90.00
_cell.angle_beta   90.00
_cell.angle_gamma   90.00
#
_symmetry.space_group_name_H-M   'P 1'
#
loop_
_entity.id
_entity.type
_entity.pdbx_description
1 polymer ?
#
loop_
_entity_poly.entity_id
_entity_poly.type
_entity_poly.pdbx_seq_one_letter_code
_entity_poly.pdbx_strand_id
1 'polypeptide(L)'
;MATLVSDRKKSARHNGRPAPELIFGDLWEYDPAPETADPKLKARYELFINGQFVAPKSGKYFDSLNPATEQKLASIALANAADVDAACSAAQRAYDNVWGKLSGRERAKYLFRIARLLQDRAREFAVAETMDGGKPIKESRDFDVPMAAAHFFYHAGWADKLEYVAPGRRVAPLGVVAQVIPWNFPLLMCAWKLAPALAMGNCVVLKPAETTSITALKLAEIIQDAGLPPGVVNFVTGAGETGAALMAHPIPAKIAFTGSTEVGKIIMRSLAGTDKKMTMELGGKAANIVFDDAPIDQAVEGIINGIFFNQGHVCCAGSRLFVQESVAAKVITKLKQRMKVLRVGDPLDKNTDVGAINSKEQLRKITQLVAAGVKEGAEIYQSPGKLPAKGWYFRPTIFSNVAMSHRIAREEIFGPVLSILTFRTMDEAIEKANNTAYGLSAGVWTDKGSRILKMSTELKAGVVWANTYNKFDPTSPFGGYKESGFGREGGRQGLLDYCKLA
;
A
#
# COMPACT_ATOMS: atom_id res chain seq x y z
N MET A 1 24.28 53.78 16.55
CA MET A 1 25.52 53.26 15.94
C MET A 1 26.16 52.31 16.95
N ALA A 2 26.03 51.03 16.81
CA ALA A 2 26.75 50.06 17.59
C ALA A 2 27.36 49.06 16.61
N THR A 3 28.65 49.09 16.50
CA THR A 3 29.50 48.26 15.64
C THR A 3 29.51 46.83 16.18
N LEU A 4 28.98 45.89 15.44
CA LEU A 4 29.09 44.48 15.77
C LEU A 4 30.49 43.98 15.34
N VAL A 5 31.34 43.75 16.33
CA VAL A 5 32.62 43.09 16.19
C VAL A 5 32.39 41.60 15.92
N SER A 6 32.91 41.12 14.78
CA SER A 6 32.88 39.70 14.44
C SER A 6 33.99 38.96 15.21
N ASP A 7 33.57 38.28 16.28
CA ASP A 7 34.45 37.30 16.96
C ASP A 7 34.40 35.98 16.17
N ARG A 8 35.46 35.74 15.39
CA ARG A 8 35.75 34.42 14.82
C ARG A 8 36.16 33.47 15.95
N LYS A 9 35.21 32.73 16.52
CA LYS A 9 35.51 31.61 17.42
C LYS A 9 36.22 30.51 16.61
N LYS A 10 37.41 30.12 17.08
CA LYS A 10 38.16 28.98 16.56
C LYS A 10 37.30 27.72 16.66
N SER A 11 37.06 27.04 15.53
CA SER A 11 36.34 25.77 15.48
C SER A 11 37.05 24.70 16.31
N ALA A 12 36.31 24.03 17.19
CA ALA A 12 36.81 22.89 17.92
C ALA A 12 37.08 21.73 16.97
N ARG A 13 38.32 21.20 17.01
CA ARG A 13 38.71 20.02 16.22
C ARG A 13 38.25 18.76 16.95
N HIS A 14 37.43 17.94 16.33
CA HIS A 14 37.09 16.59 16.79
C HIS A 14 37.86 15.59 15.91
N ASN A 15 38.72 14.77 16.52
CA ASN A 15 39.55 13.77 15.83
C ASN A 15 40.41 14.31 14.65
N GLY A 16 40.98 15.52 14.78
CA GLY A 16 41.90 16.08 13.80
C GLY A 16 41.25 16.61 12.50
N ARG A 17 39.92 16.49 12.34
CA ARG A 17 39.18 17.09 11.22
C ARG A 17 38.46 18.36 11.69
N PRO A 18 38.43 19.44 10.87
CA PRO A 18 37.62 20.61 11.21
C PRO A 18 36.14 20.18 11.22
N ALA A 19 35.40 20.67 12.21
CA ALA A 19 33.95 20.49 12.20
C ALA A 19 33.37 21.13 10.93
N PRO A 20 32.43 20.48 10.25
CA PRO A 20 31.77 21.05 9.08
C PRO A 20 31.06 22.37 9.46
N GLU A 21 31.22 23.38 8.61
CA GLU A 21 30.53 24.65 8.78
C GLU A 21 29.05 24.48 8.46
N LEU A 22 28.19 24.88 9.38
CA LEU A 22 26.74 24.86 9.16
C LEU A 22 26.35 26.05 8.27
N ILE A 23 25.96 25.76 7.03
CA ILE A 23 25.46 26.75 6.08
C ILE A 23 23.94 26.57 6.00
N PHE A 24 23.19 27.52 6.53
CA PHE A 24 21.73 27.50 6.45
C PHE A 24 21.27 27.73 5.01
N GLY A 25 20.42 26.82 4.49
CA GLY A 25 19.87 26.89 3.13
C GLY A 25 20.60 26.04 2.11
N ASP A 26 21.70 25.36 2.47
CA ASP A 26 22.36 24.38 1.62
C ASP A 26 21.84 22.97 1.84
N LEU A 27 22.15 22.09 0.89
CA LEU A 27 21.84 20.68 0.98
C LEU A 27 22.67 20.03 2.11
N TRP A 28 21.98 19.48 3.10
CA TRP A 28 22.62 18.72 4.15
C TRP A 28 23.08 17.37 3.61
N GLU A 29 24.37 17.07 3.73
CA GLU A 29 24.88 15.72 3.60
C GLU A 29 24.73 15.02 4.94
N TYR A 30 23.93 13.96 4.98
CA TYR A 30 23.78 13.14 6.17
C TYR A 30 24.64 11.90 6.04
N ASP A 31 25.27 11.51 7.12
CA ASP A 31 25.91 10.21 7.20
C ASP A 31 24.87 9.10 7.08
N PRO A 32 25.22 7.97 6.45
CA PRO A 32 24.33 6.81 6.41
C PRO A 32 23.91 6.37 7.82
N ALA A 33 22.63 6.11 8.00
CA ALA A 33 22.05 5.67 9.27
C ALA A 33 21.28 4.33 9.09
N PRO A 34 21.99 3.23 8.78
CA PRO A 34 21.36 1.96 8.46
C PRO A 34 20.58 1.38 9.65
N GLU A 35 19.48 0.73 9.36
CA GLU A 35 18.78 -0.10 10.32
C GLU A 35 19.56 -1.40 10.57
N THR A 36 19.73 -1.77 11.82
CA THR A 36 20.56 -2.91 12.24
C THR A 36 19.78 -4.00 12.99
N ALA A 37 18.46 -3.83 13.15
CA ALA A 37 17.67 -4.86 13.79
C ALA A 37 17.60 -6.13 12.91
N ASP A 38 17.73 -7.29 13.55
CA ASP A 38 17.63 -8.58 12.86
C ASP A 38 16.17 -8.85 12.46
N PRO A 39 15.84 -8.99 11.17
CA PRO A 39 14.51 -9.35 10.70
C PRO A 39 14.14 -10.81 10.98
N LYS A 40 15.06 -11.62 11.50
CA LYS A 40 14.90 -13.05 11.79
C LYS A 40 14.32 -13.82 10.59
N LEU A 41 14.92 -13.61 9.42
CA LEU A 41 14.52 -14.34 8.21
C LEU A 41 14.97 -15.79 8.27
N LYS A 42 14.07 -16.67 7.82
CA LYS A 42 14.38 -18.09 7.61
C LYS A 42 14.92 -18.31 6.20
N ALA A 43 15.84 -19.24 6.02
CA ALA A 43 16.32 -19.62 4.68
C ALA A 43 15.19 -20.20 3.80
N ARG A 44 14.15 -20.76 4.44
CA ARG A 44 12.99 -21.36 3.78
C ARG A 44 11.72 -21.06 4.57
N TYR A 45 10.65 -20.75 3.85
CA TYR A 45 9.31 -20.59 4.40
C TYR A 45 8.37 -21.61 3.75
N GLU A 46 7.59 -22.28 4.60
CA GLU A 46 6.60 -23.27 4.23
C GLU A 46 5.20 -22.63 4.07
N LEU A 47 4.25 -23.39 3.52
CA LEU A 47 2.83 -23.02 3.56
C LEU A 47 2.33 -23.06 5.01
N PHE A 48 1.34 -22.23 5.34
CA PHE A 48 0.68 -22.29 6.65
C PHE A 48 -0.74 -22.81 6.47
N ILE A 49 -0.97 -24.06 6.82
CA ILE A 49 -2.26 -24.75 6.64
C ILE A 49 -2.64 -25.44 7.93
N ASN A 50 -3.90 -25.26 8.35
CA ASN A 50 -4.45 -25.90 9.55
C ASN A 50 -3.61 -25.68 10.82
N GLY A 51 -3.09 -24.45 10.99
CA GLY A 51 -2.29 -24.06 12.15
C GLY A 51 -0.84 -24.57 12.15
N GLN A 52 -0.36 -25.18 11.07
CA GLN A 52 0.96 -25.76 10.94
C GLN A 52 1.69 -25.24 9.69
N PHE A 53 3.02 -25.11 9.80
CA PHE A 53 3.88 -24.89 8.65
C PHE A 53 4.13 -26.24 7.95
N VAL A 54 3.73 -26.35 6.68
CA VAL A 54 3.78 -27.61 5.91
C VAL A 54 4.47 -27.40 4.56
N ALA A 55 5.27 -28.36 4.14
CA ALA A 55 5.89 -28.37 2.83
C ALA A 55 4.82 -28.43 1.71
N PRO A 56 5.04 -27.77 0.55
CA PRO A 56 4.13 -27.88 -0.56
C PRO A 56 4.09 -29.29 -1.11
N LYS A 57 2.91 -29.81 -1.45
CA LYS A 57 2.75 -31.18 -1.98
C LYS A 57 3.56 -31.45 -3.25
N SER A 58 3.84 -30.42 -4.01
CA SER A 58 4.70 -30.50 -5.20
C SER A 58 6.19 -30.58 -4.88
N GLY A 59 6.61 -30.25 -3.65
CA GLY A 59 8.02 -30.09 -3.27
C GLY A 59 8.71 -28.88 -3.91
N LYS A 60 7.96 -27.99 -4.61
CA LYS A 60 8.51 -26.84 -5.34
C LYS A 60 8.55 -25.57 -4.48
N TYR A 61 9.57 -24.77 -4.73
CA TYR A 61 9.79 -23.47 -4.09
C TYR A 61 10.17 -22.44 -5.14
N PHE A 62 9.98 -21.16 -4.83
CA PHE A 62 10.46 -20.03 -5.60
C PHE A 62 11.25 -19.08 -4.68
N ASP A 63 12.07 -18.22 -5.25
CA ASP A 63 12.94 -17.32 -4.50
C ASP A 63 12.28 -15.97 -4.27
N SER A 64 12.28 -15.49 -3.02
CA SER A 64 12.07 -14.08 -2.71
C SER A 64 13.41 -13.36 -2.82
N LEU A 65 13.42 -12.21 -3.50
CA LEU A 65 14.61 -11.41 -3.77
C LEU A 65 14.51 -10.04 -3.09
N ASN A 66 15.62 -9.56 -2.56
CA ASN A 66 15.72 -8.18 -2.08
C ASN A 66 15.84 -7.21 -3.26
N PRO A 67 14.87 -6.33 -3.51
CA PRO A 67 14.89 -5.40 -4.64
C PRO A 67 16.09 -4.44 -4.64
N ALA A 68 16.62 -4.13 -3.46
CA ALA A 68 17.75 -3.22 -3.29
C ALA A 68 19.11 -3.81 -3.66
N THR A 69 19.24 -5.15 -3.54
CA THR A 69 20.53 -5.83 -3.75
C THR A 69 20.48 -6.93 -4.81
N GLU A 70 19.29 -7.31 -5.26
CA GLU A 70 18.99 -8.43 -6.15
C GLU A 70 19.40 -9.81 -5.55
N GLN A 71 19.68 -9.84 -4.25
CA GLN A 71 20.07 -11.08 -3.57
C GLN A 71 18.84 -11.85 -3.07
N LYS A 72 18.96 -13.15 -3.06
CA LYS A 72 17.96 -14.05 -2.47
C LYS A 72 17.83 -13.82 -0.97
N LEU A 73 16.60 -13.60 -0.51
CA LEU A 73 16.24 -13.54 0.91
C LEU A 73 15.87 -14.91 1.47
N ALA A 74 15.03 -15.64 0.75
CA ALA A 74 14.54 -16.95 1.19
C ALA A 74 13.99 -17.76 0.02
N SER A 75 13.83 -19.07 0.22
CA SER A 75 12.99 -19.93 -0.62
C SER A 75 11.57 -19.97 -0.05
N ILE A 76 10.56 -19.74 -0.86
CA ILE A 76 9.15 -19.70 -0.49
C ILE A 76 8.43 -20.90 -1.12
N ALA A 77 7.63 -21.62 -0.35
CA ALA A 77 6.85 -22.76 -0.81
C ALA A 77 5.90 -22.36 -1.96
N LEU A 78 5.81 -23.19 -3.00
CA LEU A 78 4.94 -23.02 -4.15
C LEU A 78 3.72 -23.94 -4.05
N ALA A 79 2.59 -23.42 -3.59
CA ALA A 79 1.37 -24.18 -3.46
C ALA A 79 0.77 -24.54 -4.82
N ASN A 80 0.30 -25.76 -4.95
CA ASN A 80 -0.49 -26.24 -6.08
C ASN A 80 -1.99 -26.36 -5.71
N ALA A 81 -2.82 -26.82 -6.64
CA ALA A 81 -4.26 -27.00 -6.42
C ALA A 81 -4.59 -27.93 -5.23
N ALA A 82 -3.77 -28.96 -4.98
CA ALA A 82 -4.02 -29.86 -3.86
C ALA A 82 -3.66 -29.24 -2.49
N ASP A 83 -2.73 -28.29 -2.44
CA ASP A 83 -2.45 -27.49 -1.24
C ASP A 83 -3.58 -26.50 -0.98
N VAL A 84 -4.11 -25.86 -2.04
CA VAL A 84 -5.27 -24.96 -1.97
C VAL A 84 -6.50 -25.71 -1.46
N ASP A 85 -6.76 -26.92 -1.95
CA ASP A 85 -7.85 -27.78 -1.48
C ASP A 85 -7.71 -28.13 0.02
N ALA A 86 -6.50 -28.50 0.44
CA ALA A 86 -6.21 -28.78 1.85
C ALA A 86 -6.48 -27.56 2.74
N ALA A 87 -6.07 -26.35 2.29
CA ALA A 87 -6.30 -25.10 3.02
C ALA A 87 -7.79 -24.72 3.08
N CYS A 88 -8.51 -24.83 1.96
CA CYS A 88 -9.95 -24.54 1.93
C CYS A 88 -10.74 -25.53 2.78
N SER A 89 -10.41 -26.81 2.72
CA SER A 89 -11.03 -27.86 3.55
C SER A 89 -10.74 -27.64 5.04
N ALA A 90 -9.51 -27.22 5.41
CA ALA A 90 -9.18 -26.89 6.79
C ALA A 90 -9.99 -25.66 7.28
N ALA A 91 -10.10 -24.63 6.44
CA ALA A 91 -10.90 -23.44 6.75
C ALA A 91 -12.38 -23.76 6.95
N GLN A 92 -12.96 -24.64 6.11
CA GLN A 92 -14.35 -25.07 6.25
C GLN A 92 -14.57 -25.81 7.57
N ARG A 93 -13.72 -26.78 7.90
CA ARG A 93 -13.81 -27.51 9.18
C ARG A 93 -13.66 -26.57 10.39
N ALA A 94 -12.76 -25.62 10.34
CA ALA A 94 -12.58 -24.65 11.42
C ALA A 94 -13.82 -23.76 11.58
N TYR A 95 -14.43 -23.33 10.49
CA TYR A 95 -15.67 -22.58 10.50
C TYR A 95 -16.82 -23.37 11.12
N ASP A 96 -17.07 -24.59 10.64
CA ASP A 96 -18.20 -25.41 11.05
C ASP A 96 -18.12 -25.88 12.51
N ASN A 97 -16.91 -26.15 13.00
CA ASN A 97 -16.74 -26.79 14.29
C ASN A 97 -16.30 -25.86 15.42
N VAL A 98 -15.59 -24.75 15.10
CA VAL A 98 -14.96 -23.88 16.11
C VAL A 98 -15.31 -22.41 15.88
N TRP A 99 -14.71 -21.77 14.86
CA TRP A 99 -14.69 -20.31 14.72
C TRP A 99 -16.07 -19.70 14.50
N GLY A 100 -16.89 -20.30 13.64
CA GLY A 100 -18.25 -19.86 13.39
C GLY A 100 -19.18 -19.98 14.59
N LYS A 101 -18.80 -20.77 15.61
CA LYS A 101 -19.56 -20.97 16.85
C LYS A 101 -19.08 -20.09 18.00
N LEU A 102 -17.88 -19.50 17.90
CA LEU A 102 -17.38 -18.59 18.93
C LEU A 102 -18.21 -17.32 19.02
N SER A 103 -18.45 -16.84 20.23
CA SER A 103 -19.01 -15.51 20.44
C SER A 103 -18.09 -14.42 19.89
N GLY A 104 -18.65 -13.27 19.53
CA GLY A 104 -17.86 -12.12 19.11
C GLY A 104 -16.82 -11.69 20.15
N ARG A 105 -17.20 -11.77 21.45
CA ARG A 105 -16.31 -11.47 22.56
C ARG A 105 -15.08 -12.38 22.62
N GLU A 106 -15.26 -13.66 22.31
CA GLU A 106 -14.15 -14.60 22.26
C GLU A 106 -13.24 -14.34 21.05
N ARG A 107 -13.83 -14.10 19.86
CA ARG A 107 -13.05 -13.73 18.67
C ARG A 107 -12.24 -12.45 18.88
N ALA A 108 -12.79 -11.44 19.55
CA ALA A 108 -12.10 -10.20 19.88
C ALA A 108 -10.79 -10.42 20.63
N LYS A 109 -10.76 -11.39 21.58
CA LYS A 109 -9.56 -11.69 22.36
C LYS A 109 -8.38 -12.12 21.46
N TYR A 110 -8.64 -12.91 20.43
CA TYR A 110 -7.60 -13.34 19.48
C TYR A 110 -7.08 -12.17 18.65
N LEU A 111 -7.97 -11.30 18.14
CA LEU A 111 -7.56 -10.14 17.36
C LEU A 111 -6.74 -9.16 18.20
N PHE A 112 -7.11 -8.92 19.47
CA PHE A 112 -6.32 -8.12 20.39
C PHE A 112 -4.93 -8.70 20.66
N ARG A 113 -4.82 -10.04 20.81
CA ARG A 113 -3.52 -10.71 20.96
C ARG A 113 -2.66 -10.55 19.71
N ILE A 114 -3.21 -10.78 18.51
CA ILE A 114 -2.50 -10.59 17.24
C ILE A 114 -1.96 -9.16 17.16
N ALA A 115 -2.79 -8.16 17.44
CA ALA A 115 -2.39 -6.75 17.42
C ALA A 115 -1.23 -6.45 18.37
N ARG A 116 -1.29 -6.98 19.61
CA ARG A 116 -0.23 -6.81 20.62
C ARG A 116 1.07 -7.49 20.21
N LEU A 117 1.01 -8.75 19.81
CA LEU A 117 2.19 -9.49 19.34
C LEU A 117 2.84 -8.84 18.12
N LEU A 118 2.03 -8.25 17.23
CA LEU A 118 2.55 -7.48 16.10
C LEU A 118 3.26 -6.20 16.56
N GLN A 119 2.74 -5.49 17.58
CA GLN A 119 3.42 -4.34 18.17
C GLN A 119 4.73 -4.75 18.85
N ASP A 120 4.75 -5.86 19.59
CA ASP A 120 5.95 -6.36 20.28
C ASP A 120 7.07 -6.74 19.29
N ARG A 121 6.72 -7.22 18.09
CA ARG A 121 7.64 -7.58 17.02
C ARG A 121 7.75 -6.53 15.90
N ALA A 122 7.28 -5.29 16.14
CA ALA A 122 7.11 -4.27 15.11
C ALA A 122 8.39 -3.98 14.32
N ARG A 123 9.53 -3.86 15.00
CA ARG A 123 10.81 -3.56 14.35
C ARG A 123 11.31 -4.69 13.46
N GLU A 124 11.14 -5.94 13.89
CA GLU A 124 11.44 -7.14 13.12
C GLU A 124 10.62 -7.18 11.81
N PHE A 125 9.31 -6.91 11.92
CA PHE A 125 8.42 -6.87 10.77
C PHE A 125 8.75 -5.72 9.81
N ALA A 126 9.07 -4.54 10.34
CA ALA A 126 9.42 -3.38 9.52
C ALA A 126 10.66 -3.64 8.66
N VAL A 127 11.70 -4.26 9.24
CA VAL A 127 12.92 -4.62 8.49
C VAL A 127 12.63 -5.68 7.43
N ALA A 128 11.87 -6.73 7.78
CA ALA A 128 11.47 -7.76 6.83
C ALA A 128 10.64 -7.19 5.67
N GLU A 129 9.67 -6.30 5.94
CA GLU A 129 8.84 -5.62 4.95
C GLU A 129 9.69 -4.76 4.00
N THR A 130 10.67 -4.03 4.55
CA THR A 130 11.60 -3.21 3.76
C THR A 130 12.49 -4.06 2.86
N MET A 131 13.04 -5.16 3.37
CA MET A 131 13.92 -6.04 2.60
C MET A 131 13.17 -6.78 1.49
N ASP A 132 11.94 -7.22 1.75
CA ASP A 132 11.12 -7.99 0.80
C ASP A 132 10.45 -7.07 -0.25
N GLY A 133 10.07 -5.85 0.14
CA GLY A 133 9.33 -4.90 -0.70
C GLY A 133 10.16 -3.82 -1.39
N GLY A 134 11.33 -3.47 -0.84
CA GLY A 134 12.19 -2.39 -1.33
C GLY A 134 11.83 -0.98 -0.85
N LYS A 135 10.79 -0.81 -0.04
CA LYS A 135 10.38 0.50 0.50
C LYS A 135 11.29 0.98 1.62
N PRO A 136 11.41 2.32 1.85
CA PRO A 136 12.21 2.86 2.94
C PRO A 136 11.79 2.36 4.31
N ILE A 137 12.75 2.02 5.17
CA ILE A 137 12.50 1.51 6.54
C ILE A 137 11.64 2.46 7.38
N LYS A 138 11.75 3.78 7.18
CA LYS A 138 10.93 4.76 7.87
C LYS A 138 9.43 4.58 7.56
N GLU A 139 9.09 4.16 6.35
CA GLU A 139 7.70 3.93 5.93
C GLU A 139 7.16 2.62 6.51
N SER A 140 7.93 1.53 6.43
CA SER A 140 7.55 0.25 7.04
C SER A 140 7.38 0.37 8.56
N ARG A 141 8.32 1.09 9.23
CA ARG A 141 8.35 1.27 10.67
C ARG A 141 7.26 2.21 11.19
N ASP A 142 7.08 3.36 10.52
CA ASP A 142 6.26 4.45 11.04
C ASP A 142 4.83 4.45 10.49
N PHE A 143 4.58 3.68 9.41
CA PHE A 143 3.27 3.59 8.79
C PHE A 143 2.75 2.15 8.68
N ASP A 144 3.42 1.23 7.97
CA ASP A 144 2.85 -0.07 7.62
C ASP A 144 2.54 -0.93 8.85
N VAL A 145 3.53 -1.14 9.71
CA VAL A 145 3.39 -2.02 10.89
C VAL A 145 2.43 -1.43 11.92
N PRO A 146 2.53 -0.14 12.30
CA PRO A 146 1.55 0.48 13.19
C PRO A 146 0.13 0.44 12.66
N MET A 147 -0.07 0.70 11.36
CA MET A 147 -1.38 0.67 10.73
C MET A 147 -1.95 -0.75 10.67
N ALA A 148 -1.12 -1.76 10.39
CA ALA A 148 -1.53 -3.17 10.42
C ALA A 148 -2.03 -3.57 11.82
N ALA A 149 -1.32 -3.22 12.88
CA ALA A 149 -1.75 -3.45 14.24
C ALA A 149 -3.05 -2.69 14.58
N ALA A 150 -3.19 -1.44 14.12
CA ALA A 150 -4.38 -0.63 14.33
C ALA A 150 -5.64 -1.26 13.68
N HIS A 151 -5.51 -1.89 12.50
CA HIS A 151 -6.62 -2.63 11.89
C HIS A 151 -7.10 -3.80 12.74
N PHE A 152 -6.19 -4.57 13.33
CA PHE A 152 -6.57 -5.65 14.24
C PHE A 152 -7.25 -5.11 15.50
N PHE A 153 -6.73 -4.03 16.10
CA PHE A 153 -7.35 -3.38 17.28
C PHE A 153 -8.75 -2.87 16.96
N TYR A 154 -8.92 -2.15 15.86
CA TYR A 154 -10.19 -1.58 15.46
C TYR A 154 -11.26 -2.66 15.25
N HIS A 155 -10.93 -3.69 14.48
CA HIS A 155 -11.87 -4.76 14.18
C HIS A 155 -12.12 -5.69 15.36
N ALA A 156 -11.15 -5.86 16.29
CA ALA A 156 -11.40 -6.51 17.57
C ALA A 156 -12.52 -5.82 18.35
N GLY A 157 -12.54 -4.48 18.33
CA GLY A 157 -13.60 -3.68 18.97
C GLY A 157 -14.99 -3.84 18.32
N TRP A 158 -15.06 -4.33 17.08
CA TRP A 158 -16.33 -4.60 16.38
C TRP A 158 -16.84 -6.04 16.57
N ALA A 159 -15.97 -6.99 16.88
CA ALA A 159 -16.32 -8.42 16.87
C ALA A 159 -17.51 -8.78 17.78
N ASP A 160 -17.71 -8.09 18.90
CA ASP A 160 -18.82 -8.26 19.83
C ASP A 160 -19.97 -7.26 19.63
N LYS A 161 -19.94 -6.48 18.53
CA LYS A 161 -20.91 -5.42 18.21
C LYS A 161 -21.54 -5.60 16.82
N LEU A 162 -21.67 -6.85 16.38
CA LEU A 162 -22.13 -7.14 15.02
C LEU A 162 -23.56 -6.64 14.74
N GLU A 163 -24.41 -6.53 15.75
CA GLU A 163 -25.76 -5.96 15.66
C GLU A 163 -25.76 -4.48 15.21
N TYR A 164 -24.68 -3.74 15.51
CA TYR A 164 -24.51 -2.34 15.08
C TYR A 164 -23.92 -2.18 13.69
N VAL A 165 -23.42 -3.28 13.08
CA VAL A 165 -22.91 -3.26 11.70
C VAL A 165 -24.03 -2.96 10.71
N ALA A 166 -25.21 -3.58 10.91
CA ALA A 166 -26.43 -3.35 10.12
C ALA A 166 -27.65 -3.31 11.05
N PRO A 167 -27.97 -2.15 11.65
CA PRO A 167 -29.09 -2.05 12.60
C PRO A 167 -30.41 -2.54 11.99
N GLY A 168 -31.19 -3.32 12.75
CA GLY A 168 -32.45 -3.88 12.34
C GLY A 168 -32.36 -5.10 11.41
N ARG A 169 -31.14 -5.58 11.11
CA ARG A 169 -30.93 -6.79 10.31
C ARG A 169 -30.06 -7.81 11.06
N ARG A 170 -30.35 -9.08 10.83
CA ARG A 170 -29.47 -10.15 11.34
C ARG A 170 -28.20 -10.22 10.53
N VAL A 171 -27.07 -10.12 11.21
CA VAL A 171 -25.72 -10.23 10.62
C VAL A 171 -25.16 -11.62 10.88
N ALA A 172 -24.73 -12.31 9.83
CA ALA A 172 -24.12 -13.64 9.91
C ALA A 172 -22.83 -13.70 9.06
N PRO A 173 -21.82 -14.50 9.46
CA PRO A 173 -20.63 -14.70 8.65
C PRO A 173 -20.94 -15.35 7.30
N LEU A 174 -20.06 -15.15 6.33
CA LEU A 174 -20.15 -15.80 5.01
C LEU A 174 -19.70 -17.27 5.04
N GLY A 175 -18.76 -17.60 5.94
CA GLY A 175 -18.10 -18.90 6.03
C GLY A 175 -16.62 -18.81 5.72
N VAL A 176 -16.17 -19.40 4.61
CA VAL A 176 -14.78 -19.31 4.17
C VAL A 176 -14.62 -18.17 3.18
N VAL A 177 -13.55 -17.39 3.34
CA VAL A 177 -13.19 -16.26 2.47
C VAL A 177 -11.82 -16.52 1.85
N ALA A 178 -11.73 -16.41 0.52
CA ALA A 178 -10.46 -16.37 -0.19
C ALA A 178 -9.99 -14.91 -0.32
N GLN A 179 -8.73 -14.67 0.01
CA GLN A 179 -8.12 -13.34 -0.04
C GLN A 179 -6.84 -13.38 -0.88
N VAL A 180 -6.67 -12.40 -1.77
CA VAL A 180 -5.42 -12.21 -2.51
C VAL A 180 -4.97 -10.78 -2.31
N ILE A 181 -3.71 -10.61 -1.90
CA ILE A 181 -3.13 -9.32 -1.58
C ILE A 181 -1.98 -8.97 -2.52
N PRO A 182 -1.76 -7.66 -2.77
CA PRO A 182 -0.69 -7.16 -3.63
C PRO A 182 0.65 -7.11 -2.91
N TRP A 183 1.68 -6.75 -3.67
CA TRP A 183 3.07 -6.68 -3.20
C TRP A 183 3.48 -5.32 -2.60
N ASN A 184 2.70 -4.26 -2.78
CA ASN A 184 3.13 -2.90 -2.40
C ASN A 184 2.97 -2.58 -0.90
N PHE A 185 2.02 -3.22 -0.20
CA PHE A 185 1.81 -3.12 1.24
C PHE A 185 1.47 -4.49 1.83
N PRO A 186 2.39 -5.47 1.78
CA PRO A 186 2.06 -6.87 2.06
C PRO A 186 1.47 -7.08 3.46
N LEU A 187 2.12 -6.62 4.52
CA LEU A 187 1.63 -6.78 5.89
C LEU A 187 0.33 -5.99 6.14
N LEU A 188 0.29 -4.73 5.67
CA LEU A 188 -0.89 -3.88 5.85
C LEU A 188 -2.11 -4.47 5.14
N MET A 189 -1.96 -4.95 3.90
CA MET A 189 -3.07 -5.57 3.15
C MET A 189 -3.48 -6.92 3.75
N CYS A 190 -2.56 -7.69 4.35
CA CYS A 190 -2.93 -8.83 5.19
C CYS A 190 -3.88 -8.41 6.31
N ALA A 191 -3.49 -7.43 7.11
CA ALA A 191 -4.26 -6.96 8.25
C ALA A 191 -5.62 -6.37 7.82
N TRP A 192 -5.61 -5.58 6.74
CA TRP A 192 -6.80 -4.90 6.20
C TRP A 192 -7.90 -5.89 5.77
N LYS A 193 -7.49 -7.09 5.29
CA LYS A 193 -8.43 -8.14 4.88
C LYS A 193 -8.71 -9.17 5.97
N LEU A 194 -7.69 -9.60 6.74
CA LEU A 194 -7.87 -10.60 7.79
C LEU A 194 -8.70 -10.08 8.94
N ALA A 195 -8.41 -8.87 9.43
CA ALA A 195 -9.03 -8.37 10.65
C ALA A 195 -10.57 -8.26 10.55
N PRO A 196 -11.18 -7.64 9.50
CA PRO A 196 -12.63 -7.62 9.35
C PRO A 196 -13.22 -9.01 9.11
N ALA A 197 -12.57 -9.86 8.31
CA ALA A 197 -13.05 -11.21 8.05
C ALA A 197 -13.16 -12.04 9.34
N LEU A 198 -12.11 -12.01 10.17
CA LEU A 198 -12.07 -12.71 11.45
C LEU A 198 -13.05 -12.14 12.47
N ALA A 199 -13.17 -10.82 12.57
CA ALA A 199 -14.12 -10.15 13.45
C ALA A 199 -15.55 -10.59 13.15
N MET A 200 -15.89 -10.68 11.86
CA MET A 200 -17.21 -11.12 11.39
C MET A 200 -17.46 -12.64 11.54
N GLY A 201 -16.45 -13.42 11.98
CA GLY A 201 -16.56 -14.85 12.22
C GLY A 201 -16.25 -15.74 11.00
N ASN A 202 -15.65 -15.21 9.96
CA ASN A 202 -15.22 -15.99 8.80
C ASN A 202 -13.86 -16.66 9.05
N CYS A 203 -13.61 -17.77 8.36
CA CYS A 203 -12.29 -18.38 8.21
C CYS A 203 -11.68 -17.97 6.86
N VAL A 204 -10.34 -17.96 6.77
CA VAL A 204 -9.64 -17.33 5.65
C VAL A 204 -8.59 -18.28 5.03
N VAL A 205 -8.55 -18.27 3.69
CA VAL A 205 -7.40 -18.73 2.90
C VAL A 205 -6.84 -17.54 2.14
N LEU A 206 -5.60 -17.14 2.47
CA LEU A 206 -4.96 -15.96 1.92
C LEU A 206 -3.75 -16.33 1.05
N LYS A 207 -3.70 -15.73 -0.15
CA LYS A 207 -2.54 -15.79 -1.04
C LYS A 207 -1.84 -14.42 -1.09
N PRO A 208 -0.63 -14.28 -0.54
CA PRO A 208 0.18 -13.08 -0.75
C PRO A 208 0.74 -13.02 -2.18
N ALA A 209 1.21 -11.84 -2.59
CA ALA A 209 1.96 -11.71 -3.83
C ALA A 209 3.28 -12.51 -3.76
N GLU A 210 3.70 -13.07 -4.88
CA GLU A 210 4.91 -13.90 -4.97
C GLU A 210 6.19 -13.12 -4.66
N THR A 211 6.24 -11.83 -4.96
CA THR A 211 7.40 -10.97 -4.71
C THR A 211 7.53 -10.49 -3.28
N THR A 212 6.48 -10.65 -2.45
CA THR A 212 6.46 -10.17 -1.04
C THR A 212 5.64 -11.10 -0.15
N SER A 213 6.09 -12.34 -0.02
CA SER A 213 5.39 -13.34 0.80
C SER A 213 5.86 -13.41 2.25
N ILE A 214 7.03 -12.85 2.57
CA ILE A 214 7.72 -13.09 3.85
C ILE A 214 6.92 -12.57 5.03
N THR A 215 6.44 -11.32 4.99
CA THR A 215 5.73 -10.73 6.14
C THR A 215 4.37 -11.37 6.39
N ALA A 216 3.69 -11.88 5.36
CA ALA A 216 2.49 -12.70 5.52
C ALA A 216 2.78 -14.02 6.27
N LEU A 217 3.90 -14.71 5.93
CA LEU A 217 4.30 -15.93 6.60
C LEU A 217 4.84 -15.68 8.01
N LYS A 218 5.46 -14.54 8.27
CA LYS A 218 5.80 -14.10 9.64
C LYS A 218 4.56 -13.76 10.46
N LEU A 219 3.50 -13.22 9.84
CA LEU A 219 2.22 -13.02 10.51
C LEU A 219 1.57 -14.36 10.88
N ALA A 220 1.80 -15.45 10.11
CA ALA A 220 1.36 -16.78 10.50
C ALA A 220 2.00 -17.26 11.82
N GLU A 221 3.26 -16.88 12.10
CA GLU A 221 3.89 -17.15 13.42
C GLU A 221 3.13 -16.41 14.54
N ILE A 222 2.80 -15.13 14.35
CA ILE A 222 2.00 -14.38 15.32
C ILE A 222 0.61 -15.00 15.52
N ILE A 223 -0.02 -15.47 14.45
CA ILE A 223 -1.33 -16.16 14.51
C ILE A 223 -1.25 -17.42 15.36
N GLN A 224 -0.17 -18.19 15.21
CA GLN A 224 0.11 -19.38 16.01
C GLN A 224 0.37 -19.02 17.48
N ASP A 225 1.23 -18.03 17.75
CA ASP A 225 1.54 -17.54 19.10
C ASP A 225 0.31 -16.93 19.81
N ALA A 226 -0.60 -16.31 19.06
CA ALA A 226 -1.87 -15.83 19.58
C ALA A 226 -2.84 -16.97 19.98
N GLY A 227 -2.53 -18.20 19.61
CA GLY A 227 -3.33 -19.39 19.88
C GLY A 227 -4.61 -19.46 19.04
N LEU A 228 -4.61 -18.90 17.83
CA LEU A 228 -5.77 -18.95 16.95
C LEU A 228 -6.08 -20.42 16.59
N PRO A 229 -7.33 -20.86 16.64
CA PRO A 229 -7.66 -22.25 16.36
C PRO A 229 -7.17 -22.70 14.97
N PRO A 230 -6.63 -23.94 14.84
CA PRO A 230 -6.17 -24.48 13.57
C PRO A 230 -7.19 -24.36 12.46
N GLY A 231 -6.77 -23.94 11.27
CA GLY A 231 -7.61 -23.80 10.09
C GLY A 231 -8.35 -22.46 9.96
N VAL A 232 -8.45 -21.64 11.00
CA VAL A 232 -9.11 -20.32 10.94
C VAL A 232 -8.44 -19.38 9.93
N VAL A 233 -7.10 -19.39 9.89
CA VAL A 233 -6.32 -18.67 8.87
C VAL A 233 -5.35 -19.66 8.24
N ASN A 234 -5.27 -19.59 6.91
CA ASN A 234 -4.36 -20.40 6.11
C ASN A 234 -3.67 -19.50 5.09
N PHE A 235 -2.35 -19.69 4.87
CA PHE A 235 -1.57 -18.99 3.85
C PHE A 235 -1.07 -19.98 2.80
N VAL A 236 -1.44 -19.73 1.55
CA VAL A 236 -1.00 -20.48 0.37
C VAL A 236 -0.18 -19.54 -0.53
N THR A 237 1.14 -19.69 -0.50
CA THR A 237 2.05 -18.88 -1.30
C THR A 237 2.19 -19.44 -2.71
N GLY A 238 2.39 -18.57 -3.70
CA GLY A 238 2.55 -18.97 -5.09
C GLY A 238 2.16 -17.86 -6.06
N ALA A 239 2.31 -18.15 -7.35
CA ALA A 239 2.05 -17.24 -8.46
C ALA A 239 0.58 -17.28 -8.93
N GLY A 240 0.34 -16.88 -10.20
CA GLY A 240 -0.99 -16.81 -10.79
C GLY A 240 -1.76 -18.12 -10.76
N GLU A 241 -1.11 -19.27 -10.98
CA GLU A 241 -1.76 -20.58 -10.96
C GLU A 241 -2.36 -20.94 -9.59
N THR A 242 -1.64 -20.63 -8.50
CA THR A 242 -2.14 -20.81 -7.13
C THR A 242 -3.35 -19.89 -6.88
N GLY A 243 -3.28 -18.65 -7.37
CA GLY A 243 -4.41 -17.71 -7.30
C GLY A 243 -5.63 -18.23 -8.08
N ALA A 244 -5.45 -18.69 -9.29
CA ALA A 244 -6.53 -19.24 -10.12
C ALA A 244 -7.18 -20.46 -9.47
N ALA A 245 -6.40 -21.37 -8.90
CA ALA A 245 -6.92 -22.53 -8.17
C ALA A 245 -7.76 -22.10 -6.94
N LEU A 246 -7.31 -21.07 -6.20
CA LEU A 246 -8.05 -20.54 -5.05
C LEU A 246 -9.36 -19.86 -5.48
N MET A 247 -9.37 -19.10 -6.57
CA MET A 247 -10.57 -18.42 -7.09
C MET A 247 -11.62 -19.42 -7.58
N ALA A 248 -11.18 -20.47 -8.28
CA ALA A 248 -12.05 -21.51 -8.82
C ALA A 248 -12.57 -22.50 -7.76
N HIS A 249 -11.95 -22.55 -6.57
CA HIS A 249 -12.30 -23.53 -5.54
C HIS A 249 -13.75 -23.33 -5.04
N PRO A 250 -14.56 -24.41 -4.90
CA PRO A 250 -16.00 -24.29 -4.56
C PRO A 250 -16.28 -23.74 -3.15
N ILE A 251 -15.42 -24.03 -2.17
CA ILE A 251 -15.67 -23.71 -0.76
C ILE A 251 -15.75 -22.22 -0.44
N PRO A 252 -14.84 -21.32 -0.91
CA PRO A 252 -14.91 -19.91 -0.55
C PRO A 252 -16.22 -19.24 -1.04
N ALA A 253 -17.00 -18.71 -0.11
CA ALA A 253 -18.23 -17.97 -0.38
C ALA A 253 -17.95 -16.51 -0.80
N LYS A 254 -16.71 -16.03 -0.58
CA LYS A 254 -16.29 -14.68 -0.95
C LYS A 254 -14.86 -14.69 -1.48
N ILE A 255 -14.63 -13.81 -2.47
CA ILE A 255 -13.33 -13.45 -2.97
C ILE A 255 -13.06 -11.98 -2.64
N ALA A 256 -11.97 -11.70 -1.92
CA ALA A 256 -11.47 -10.36 -1.66
C ALA A 256 -10.10 -10.19 -2.35
N PHE A 257 -10.07 -9.41 -3.41
CA PHE A 257 -8.88 -9.20 -4.23
C PHE A 257 -8.42 -7.74 -4.17
N THR A 258 -7.12 -7.55 -3.96
CA THR A 258 -6.44 -6.27 -4.22
C THR A 258 -5.26 -6.53 -5.14
N GLY A 259 -5.20 -5.79 -6.25
CA GLY A 259 -4.15 -5.94 -7.24
C GLY A 259 -4.38 -5.15 -8.52
N SER A 260 -3.80 -5.59 -9.64
CA SER A 260 -3.96 -4.89 -10.91
C SER A 260 -5.38 -4.98 -11.47
N THR A 261 -5.80 -3.92 -12.16
CA THR A 261 -7.10 -3.86 -12.85
C THR A 261 -7.27 -5.01 -13.86
N GLU A 262 -6.17 -5.39 -14.54
CA GLU A 262 -6.17 -6.49 -15.50
C GLU A 262 -6.53 -7.83 -14.84
N VAL A 263 -5.84 -8.18 -13.74
CA VAL A 263 -6.11 -9.41 -12.99
C VAL A 263 -7.50 -9.37 -12.36
N GLY A 264 -7.93 -8.22 -11.83
CA GLY A 264 -9.30 -8.05 -11.33
C GLY A 264 -10.36 -8.36 -12.38
N LYS A 265 -10.18 -7.88 -13.62
CA LYS A 265 -11.09 -8.19 -14.75
C LYS A 265 -11.10 -9.68 -15.10
N ILE A 266 -9.95 -10.37 -15.04
CA ILE A 266 -9.86 -11.82 -15.25
C ILE A 266 -10.66 -12.56 -14.17
N ILE A 267 -10.47 -12.21 -12.90
CA ILE A 267 -11.20 -12.82 -11.77
C ILE A 267 -12.71 -12.60 -11.92
N MET A 268 -13.15 -11.37 -12.19
CA MET A 268 -14.58 -11.07 -12.37
C MET A 268 -15.22 -11.90 -13.50
N ARG A 269 -14.51 -12.07 -14.61
CA ARG A 269 -15.00 -12.92 -15.72
C ARG A 269 -15.08 -14.39 -15.34
N SER A 270 -14.08 -14.90 -14.58
CA SER A 270 -14.06 -16.30 -14.17
C SER A 270 -15.12 -16.64 -13.13
N LEU A 271 -15.61 -15.65 -12.39
CA LEU A 271 -16.61 -15.82 -11.33
C LEU A 271 -18.02 -15.38 -11.75
N ALA A 272 -18.19 -14.90 -12.99
CA ALA A 272 -19.50 -14.51 -13.51
C ALA A 272 -20.48 -15.69 -13.47
N GLY A 273 -21.65 -15.47 -12.93
CA GLY A 273 -22.69 -16.52 -12.76
C GLY A 273 -22.50 -17.43 -11.55
N THR A 274 -21.51 -17.17 -10.68
CA THR A 274 -21.37 -17.86 -9.39
C THR A 274 -22.05 -17.07 -8.27
N ASP A 275 -22.37 -17.74 -7.15
CA ASP A 275 -22.93 -17.10 -5.95
C ASP A 275 -21.85 -16.45 -5.04
N LYS A 276 -20.60 -16.43 -5.47
CA LYS A 276 -19.50 -15.89 -4.67
C LYS A 276 -19.58 -14.37 -4.56
N LYS A 277 -19.58 -13.86 -3.34
CA LYS A 277 -19.47 -12.43 -3.08
C LYS A 277 -18.06 -11.95 -3.47
N MET A 278 -17.95 -10.78 -4.07
CA MET A 278 -16.65 -10.22 -4.47
C MET A 278 -16.46 -8.82 -3.92
N THR A 279 -15.21 -8.50 -3.54
CA THR A 279 -14.72 -7.14 -3.38
C THR A 279 -13.43 -7.00 -4.18
N MET A 280 -13.34 -5.92 -4.96
CA MET A 280 -12.22 -5.66 -5.86
C MET A 280 -11.63 -4.28 -5.54
N GLU A 281 -10.38 -4.26 -5.09
CA GLU A 281 -9.58 -3.07 -4.91
C GLU A 281 -8.47 -3.07 -5.97
N LEU A 282 -8.59 -2.19 -6.96
CA LEU A 282 -7.79 -2.25 -8.17
C LEU A 282 -6.96 -0.99 -8.35
N GLY A 283 -6.37 -0.82 -9.53
CA GLY A 283 -5.51 0.31 -9.86
C GLY A 283 -6.20 1.67 -9.81
N GLY A 284 -5.40 2.71 -9.85
CA GLY A 284 -5.87 4.08 -9.84
C GLY A 284 -5.02 5.03 -10.68
N LYS A 285 -5.58 6.18 -11.01
CA LYS A 285 -4.89 7.32 -11.63
C LYS A 285 -5.41 8.60 -11.00
N ALA A 286 -5.14 8.75 -9.70
CA ALA A 286 -5.75 9.78 -8.86
C ALA A 286 -5.39 11.20 -9.31
N ALA A 287 -6.35 12.09 -9.19
CA ALA A 287 -6.17 13.51 -9.37
C ALA A 287 -5.78 14.17 -8.04
N ASN A 288 -4.71 14.97 -8.04
CA ASN A 288 -4.34 15.86 -6.94
C ASN A 288 -4.47 17.29 -7.46
N ILE A 289 -5.35 18.10 -6.87
CA ILE A 289 -5.83 19.34 -7.46
C ILE A 289 -5.44 20.52 -6.57
N VAL A 290 -4.70 21.48 -7.13
CA VAL A 290 -4.19 22.66 -6.41
C VAL A 290 -4.79 23.95 -7.00
N PHE A 291 -5.58 24.65 -6.19
CA PHE A 291 -6.14 25.96 -6.53
C PHE A 291 -5.18 27.11 -6.21
N ASP A 292 -5.48 28.29 -6.72
CA ASP A 292 -4.69 29.52 -6.55
C ASP A 292 -4.60 30.03 -5.11
N ASP A 293 -5.60 29.70 -4.29
CA ASP A 293 -5.69 30.03 -2.87
C ASP A 293 -5.15 28.94 -1.93
N ALA A 294 -4.57 27.88 -2.47
CA ALA A 294 -4.02 26.81 -1.67
C ALA A 294 -2.79 27.25 -0.84
N PRO A 295 -2.57 26.67 0.34
CA PRO A 295 -1.32 26.84 1.09
C PRO A 295 -0.19 26.09 0.35
N ILE A 296 0.46 26.76 -0.60
CA ILE A 296 1.33 26.15 -1.62
C ILE A 296 2.45 25.29 -1.02
N ASP A 297 3.08 25.70 0.08
CA ASP A 297 4.19 24.95 0.67
C ASP A 297 3.70 23.63 1.29
N GLN A 298 2.55 23.64 1.94
CA GLN A 298 1.90 22.43 2.45
C GLN A 298 1.42 21.53 1.30
N ALA A 299 0.88 22.13 0.25
CA ALA A 299 0.47 21.40 -0.94
C ALA A 299 1.66 20.70 -1.61
N VAL A 300 2.82 21.37 -1.71
CA VAL A 300 4.05 20.77 -2.26
C VAL A 300 4.50 19.55 -1.44
N GLU A 301 4.56 19.64 -0.11
CA GLU A 301 4.90 18.48 0.73
C GLU A 301 3.85 17.36 0.60
N GLY A 302 2.56 17.72 0.54
CA GLY A 302 1.50 16.75 0.30
C GLY A 302 1.57 16.08 -1.08
N ILE A 303 1.99 16.79 -2.12
CA ILE A 303 2.22 16.23 -3.46
C ILE A 303 3.42 15.29 -3.42
N ILE A 304 4.54 15.69 -2.82
CA ILE A 304 5.74 14.84 -2.67
C ILE A 304 5.38 13.53 -1.96
N ASN A 305 4.69 13.63 -0.82
CA ASN A 305 4.21 12.43 -0.10
C ASN A 305 3.19 11.63 -0.94
N GLY A 306 2.32 12.32 -1.67
CA GLY A 306 1.26 11.69 -2.47
C GLY A 306 1.76 10.87 -3.66
N ILE A 307 2.98 11.11 -4.14
CA ILE A 307 3.52 10.43 -5.33
C ILE A 307 4.81 9.66 -5.07
N PHE A 308 5.68 10.08 -4.14
CA PHE A 308 6.98 9.43 -3.94
C PHE A 308 7.01 8.47 -2.75
N PHE A 309 6.02 8.54 -1.84
CA PHE A 309 5.80 7.53 -0.81
C PHE A 309 5.76 6.14 -1.43
N ASN A 310 6.44 5.18 -0.81
CA ASN A 310 6.60 3.81 -1.33
C ASN A 310 7.01 3.76 -2.81
N GLN A 311 7.93 4.60 -3.25
CA GLN A 311 8.41 4.73 -4.64
C GLN A 311 7.27 4.94 -5.66
N GLY A 312 6.12 5.49 -5.25
CA GLY A 312 4.93 5.61 -6.07
C GLY A 312 4.16 4.30 -6.27
N HIS A 313 4.50 3.25 -5.55
CA HIS A 313 3.80 1.95 -5.55
C HIS A 313 2.52 2.01 -4.70
N VAL A 314 1.68 3.00 -4.97
CA VAL A 314 0.45 3.29 -4.21
C VAL A 314 -0.73 3.40 -5.16
N CYS A 315 -1.74 2.57 -4.98
CA CYS A 315 -2.93 2.55 -5.85
C CYS A 315 -3.67 3.90 -5.89
N CYS A 316 -3.64 4.63 -4.80
CA CYS A 316 -4.23 5.96 -4.68
C CYS A 316 -3.21 7.11 -4.86
N ALA A 317 -1.98 6.84 -5.36
CA ALA A 317 -0.99 7.89 -5.60
C ALA A 317 -1.56 9.03 -6.44
N GLY A 318 -1.31 10.28 -6.02
CA GLY A 318 -1.74 11.50 -6.73
C GLY A 318 -0.96 11.72 -8.02
N SER A 319 -0.98 10.73 -8.91
CA SER A 319 -0.11 10.64 -10.08
C SER A 319 -0.47 11.60 -11.22
N ARG A 320 -1.66 12.22 -11.17
CA ARG A 320 -2.03 13.36 -12.01
C ARG A 320 -2.20 14.60 -11.13
N LEU A 321 -1.27 15.54 -11.25
CA LEU A 321 -1.36 16.83 -10.56
C LEU A 321 -2.03 17.85 -11.48
N PHE A 322 -3.18 18.33 -11.08
CA PHE A 322 -3.88 19.45 -11.72
C PHE A 322 -3.60 20.73 -10.95
N VAL A 323 -3.00 21.74 -11.59
CA VAL A 323 -2.66 23.00 -10.96
C VAL A 323 -3.37 24.14 -11.68
N GLN A 324 -3.99 25.04 -10.92
CA GLN A 324 -4.58 26.24 -11.53
C GLN A 324 -3.49 27.07 -12.22
N GLU A 325 -3.75 27.51 -13.46
CA GLU A 325 -2.73 28.13 -14.34
C GLU A 325 -1.99 29.29 -13.66
N SER A 326 -2.71 30.12 -12.88
CA SER A 326 -2.15 31.31 -12.20
C SER A 326 -1.02 30.99 -11.22
N VAL A 327 -0.95 29.74 -10.67
CA VAL A 327 0.05 29.34 -9.69
C VAL A 327 0.95 28.20 -10.18
N ALA A 328 0.74 27.70 -11.41
CA ALA A 328 1.42 26.52 -11.94
C ALA A 328 2.96 26.66 -11.94
N ALA A 329 3.47 27.78 -12.43
CA ALA A 329 4.91 28.03 -12.47
C ALA A 329 5.55 28.02 -11.06
N LYS A 330 4.86 28.61 -10.07
CA LYS A 330 5.31 28.64 -8.67
C LYS A 330 5.33 27.22 -8.07
N VAL A 331 4.27 26.43 -8.27
CA VAL A 331 4.16 25.06 -7.77
C VAL A 331 5.24 24.17 -8.39
N ILE A 332 5.42 24.20 -9.72
CA ILE A 332 6.44 23.43 -10.43
C ILE A 332 7.85 23.76 -9.95
N THR A 333 8.14 25.06 -9.75
CA THR A 333 9.46 25.51 -9.24
C THR A 333 9.73 24.95 -7.85
N LYS A 334 8.75 25.04 -6.93
CA LYS A 334 8.89 24.50 -5.57
C LYS A 334 8.99 22.98 -5.56
N LEU A 335 8.24 22.27 -6.40
CA LEU A 335 8.37 20.82 -6.55
C LEU A 335 9.77 20.43 -7.01
N LYS A 336 10.31 21.10 -8.04
CA LYS A 336 11.69 20.84 -8.51
C LYS A 336 12.73 21.10 -7.41
N GLN A 337 12.56 22.18 -6.63
CA GLN A 337 13.43 22.48 -5.49
C GLN A 337 13.36 21.36 -4.43
N ARG A 338 12.14 20.94 -4.06
CA ARG A 338 11.95 19.87 -3.06
C ARG A 338 12.49 18.52 -3.55
N MET A 339 12.35 18.22 -4.84
CA MET A 339 12.87 16.99 -5.44
C MET A 339 14.40 16.90 -5.45
N LYS A 340 15.11 18.03 -5.44
CA LYS A 340 16.59 18.03 -5.40
C LYS A 340 17.15 17.39 -4.13
N VAL A 341 16.41 17.43 -3.03
CA VAL A 341 16.83 16.91 -1.72
C VAL A 341 16.31 15.50 -1.43
N LEU A 342 15.51 14.91 -2.33
CA LEU A 342 15.05 13.53 -2.18
C LEU A 342 16.21 12.56 -2.41
N ARG A 343 16.41 11.65 -1.47
CA ARG A 343 17.45 10.64 -1.51
C ARG A 343 16.90 9.33 -2.02
N VAL A 344 17.46 8.87 -3.13
CA VAL A 344 17.22 7.53 -3.66
C VAL A 344 18.38 6.65 -3.22
N GLY A 345 18.10 5.60 -2.45
CA GLY A 345 19.20 4.81 -1.87
C GLY A 345 18.76 3.52 -1.20
N ASP A 346 19.65 2.98 -0.39
CA ASP A 346 19.40 1.77 0.39
C ASP A 346 18.13 1.94 1.24
N PRO A 347 17.12 1.11 1.08
CA PRO A 347 15.88 1.20 1.86
C PRO A 347 16.08 1.04 3.38
N LEU A 348 17.14 0.37 3.82
CA LEU A 348 17.45 0.21 5.23
C LEU A 348 18.12 1.45 5.84
N ASP A 349 18.62 2.38 5.03
CA ASP A 349 19.09 3.67 5.53
C ASP A 349 17.89 4.54 5.94
N LYS A 350 17.85 4.95 7.21
CA LYS A 350 16.78 5.78 7.79
C LYS A 350 16.65 7.15 7.13
N ASN A 351 17.68 7.59 6.40
CA ASN A 351 17.70 8.83 5.65
C ASN A 351 17.19 8.69 4.20
N THR A 352 16.98 7.48 3.72
CA THR A 352 16.43 7.23 2.37
C THR A 352 14.98 7.71 2.27
N ASP A 353 14.66 8.45 1.21
CA ASP A 353 13.30 8.93 0.91
C ASP A 353 12.60 8.04 -0.13
N VAL A 354 13.34 7.51 -1.09
CA VAL A 354 12.82 6.65 -2.16
C VAL A 354 13.70 5.40 -2.24
N GLY A 355 13.11 4.26 -2.00
CA GLY A 355 13.76 2.97 -2.00
C GLY A 355 13.86 2.31 -3.37
N ALA A 356 13.99 0.98 -3.39
CA ALA A 356 14.06 0.19 -4.60
C ALA A 356 12.67 -0.13 -5.16
N ILE A 357 12.55 -0.18 -6.48
CA ILE A 357 11.37 -0.68 -7.20
C ILE A 357 11.25 -2.18 -6.92
N ASN A 358 10.06 -2.65 -6.60
CA ASN A 358 9.83 -4.01 -6.12
C ASN A 358 10.38 -5.12 -7.03
N SER A 359 10.37 -4.94 -8.34
CA SER A 359 10.83 -5.96 -9.28
C SER A 359 11.41 -5.36 -10.56
N LYS A 360 12.25 -6.14 -11.24
CA LYS A 360 12.80 -5.80 -12.56
C LYS A 360 11.71 -5.57 -13.60
N GLU A 361 10.63 -6.33 -13.51
CA GLU A 361 9.48 -6.18 -14.42
C GLU A 361 8.78 -4.84 -14.21
N GLN A 362 8.54 -4.45 -12.95
CA GLN A 362 7.95 -3.16 -12.62
C GLN A 362 8.87 -2.00 -13.03
N LEU A 363 10.19 -2.12 -12.83
CA LEU A 363 11.15 -1.12 -13.31
C LEU A 363 11.08 -0.96 -14.84
N ARG A 364 10.98 -2.07 -15.58
CA ARG A 364 10.81 -2.04 -17.05
C ARG A 364 9.53 -1.32 -17.46
N LYS A 365 8.39 -1.60 -16.79
CA LYS A 365 7.10 -0.93 -17.04
C LYS A 365 7.21 0.59 -16.82
N ILE A 366 7.80 1.00 -15.71
CA ILE A 366 8.02 2.43 -15.40
C ILE A 366 8.86 3.09 -16.50
N THR A 367 9.99 2.48 -16.85
CA THR A 367 10.91 3.00 -17.89
C THR A 367 10.22 3.15 -19.24
N GLN A 368 9.41 2.17 -19.66
CA GLN A 368 8.67 2.20 -20.93
C GLN A 368 7.65 3.34 -20.96
N LEU A 369 6.89 3.53 -19.86
CA LEU A 369 5.89 4.59 -19.82
C LEU A 369 6.51 5.98 -19.72
N VAL A 370 7.64 6.13 -19.02
CA VAL A 370 8.40 7.38 -19.00
C VAL A 370 8.94 7.73 -20.39
N ALA A 371 9.50 6.75 -21.10
CA ALA A 371 9.94 6.94 -22.49
C ALA A 371 8.77 7.31 -23.44
N ALA A 372 7.58 6.72 -23.23
CA ALA A 372 6.39 7.10 -23.99
C ALA A 372 5.99 8.56 -23.74
N GLY A 373 6.02 9.04 -22.50
CA GLY A 373 5.72 10.44 -22.18
C GLY A 373 6.66 11.44 -22.87
N VAL A 374 7.96 11.14 -22.90
CA VAL A 374 8.94 11.94 -23.65
C VAL A 374 8.63 11.92 -25.15
N LYS A 375 8.37 10.75 -25.73
CA LYS A 375 8.04 10.59 -27.14
C LYS A 375 6.76 11.35 -27.55
N GLU A 376 5.80 11.43 -26.63
CA GLU A 376 4.53 12.14 -26.83
C GLU A 376 4.65 13.67 -26.63
N GLY A 377 5.85 14.18 -26.32
CA GLY A 377 6.16 15.61 -26.26
C GLY A 377 6.01 16.25 -24.87
N ALA A 378 5.83 15.46 -23.81
CA ALA A 378 5.84 15.99 -22.44
C ALA A 378 7.27 16.33 -22.00
N GLU A 379 7.41 17.40 -21.23
CA GLU A 379 8.69 17.86 -20.70
C GLU A 379 9.04 17.12 -19.40
N ILE A 380 10.19 16.46 -19.37
CA ILE A 380 10.65 15.67 -18.23
C ILE A 380 11.61 16.43 -17.33
N TYR A 381 11.44 16.29 -16.01
CA TYR A 381 12.44 16.62 -15.02
C TYR A 381 12.61 15.44 -14.07
N GLN A 382 13.88 15.07 -13.79
CA GLN A 382 14.23 14.01 -12.84
C GLN A 382 15.09 14.58 -11.71
N SER A 383 14.92 14.05 -10.49
CA SER A 383 15.78 14.42 -9.37
C SER A 383 17.25 14.15 -9.70
N PRO A 384 18.17 15.04 -9.30
CA PRO A 384 19.62 14.83 -9.49
C PRO A 384 20.14 13.71 -8.58
N GLY A 385 21.45 13.45 -8.64
CA GLY A 385 22.14 12.48 -7.82
C GLY A 385 22.43 11.17 -8.54
N LYS A 386 23.20 10.29 -7.91
CA LYS A 386 23.54 8.97 -8.45
C LYS A 386 22.55 7.94 -7.90
N LEU A 387 22.12 7.02 -8.75
CA LEU A 387 21.42 5.84 -8.30
C LEU A 387 22.42 4.79 -7.78
N PRO A 388 22.03 3.93 -6.82
CA PRO A 388 22.82 2.77 -6.44
C PRO A 388 23.20 1.91 -7.66
N ALA A 389 24.40 1.33 -7.64
CA ALA A 389 24.91 0.53 -8.76
C ALA A 389 24.26 -0.84 -8.86
N LYS A 390 23.67 -1.35 -7.78
CA LYS A 390 22.93 -2.62 -7.71
C LYS A 390 21.52 -2.35 -7.24
N GLY A 391 20.60 -3.25 -7.56
CA GLY A 391 19.18 -3.14 -7.23
C GLY A 391 18.38 -2.42 -8.31
N TRP A 392 17.08 -2.41 -8.12
CA TRP A 392 16.13 -1.86 -9.08
C TRP A 392 15.67 -0.47 -8.62
N TYR A 393 16.32 0.58 -9.08
CA TYR A 393 16.02 1.96 -8.66
C TYR A 393 15.53 2.81 -9.82
N PHE A 394 14.66 3.77 -9.51
CA PHE A 394 14.19 4.75 -10.48
C PHE A 394 14.16 6.15 -9.84
N ARG A 395 14.52 7.18 -10.61
CA ARG A 395 14.55 8.56 -10.13
C ARG A 395 13.15 9.13 -9.95
N PRO A 396 12.85 9.86 -8.87
CA PRO A 396 11.69 10.73 -8.82
C PRO A 396 11.60 11.60 -10.07
N THR A 397 10.47 11.51 -10.77
CA THR A 397 10.26 12.09 -12.09
C THR A 397 8.97 12.90 -12.12
N ILE A 398 9.02 14.09 -12.69
CA ILE A 398 7.83 14.86 -13.02
C ILE A 398 7.81 15.20 -14.50
N PHE A 399 6.62 15.21 -15.06
CA PHE A 399 6.34 15.69 -16.41
C PHE A 399 5.52 16.98 -16.35
N SER A 400 5.96 18.00 -17.08
CA SER A 400 5.18 19.21 -17.40
C SER A 400 4.75 19.17 -18.86
N ASN A 401 3.91 20.13 -19.26
CA ASN A 401 3.33 20.17 -20.62
C ASN A 401 2.62 18.84 -21.02
N VAL A 402 1.87 18.26 -20.05
CA VAL A 402 1.17 16.99 -20.27
C VAL A 402 -0.23 17.27 -20.82
N ALA A 403 -0.56 16.61 -21.95
CA ALA A 403 -1.92 16.58 -22.47
C ALA A 403 -2.72 15.39 -21.92
N MET A 404 -4.05 15.52 -21.84
CA MET A 404 -4.94 14.44 -21.40
C MET A 404 -4.89 13.19 -22.29
N SER A 405 -4.41 13.33 -23.55
CA SER A 405 -4.21 12.24 -24.49
C SER A 405 -2.95 11.42 -24.23
N HIS A 406 -1.95 11.98 -23.54
CA HIS A 406 -0.69 11.28 -23.29
C HIS A 406 -0.90 10.03 -22.43
N ARG A 407 -0.19 8.96 -22.74
CA ARG A 407 -0.25 7.69 -22.00
C ARG A 407 0.04 7.89 -20.52
N ILE A 408 1.01 8.74 -20.19
CA ILE A 408 1.38 9.05 -18.79
C ILE A 408 0.27 9.75 -18.01
N ALA A 409 -0.73 10.35 -18.67
CA ALA A 409 -1.93 10.93 -18.04
C ALA A 409 -3.06 9.90 -17.87
N ARG A 410 -3.04 8.81 -18.63
CA ARG A 410 -4.14 7.82 -18.73
C ARG A 410 -3.82 6.49 -18.07
N GLU A 411 -2.59 5.99 -18.23
CA GLU A 411 -2.17 4.69 -17.75
C GLU A 411 -1.54 4.77 -16.35
N GLU A 412 -1.79 3.76 -15.54
CA GLU A 412 -1.17 3.61 -14.22
C GLU A 412 0.30 3.18 -14.36
N ILE A 413 1.23 4.07 -13.99
CA ILE A 413 2.66 3.81 -14.05
C ILE A 413 3.11 2.96 -12.85
N PHE A 414 2.53 3.23 -11.69
CA PHE A 414 2.83 2.58 -10.41
C PHE A 414 4.31 2.69 -10.05
N GLY A 415 4.82 3.92 -10.11
CA GLY A 415 6.21 4.29 -9.87
C GLY A 415 6.33 5.77 -9.50
N PRO A 416 7.56 6.27 -9.21
CA PRO A 416 7.77 7.63 -8.73
C PRO A 416 7.69 8.67 -9.88
N VAL A 417 6.54 8.73 -10.53
CA VAL A 417 6.31 9.55 -11.74
C VAL A 417 5.02 10.34 -11.63
N LEU A 418 5.13 11.67 -11.69
CA LEU A 418 4.04 12.62 -11.63
C LEU A 418 3.80 13.27 -12.98
N SER A 419 2.54 13.33 -13.41
CA SER A 419 2.09 14.07 -14.61
C SER A 419 1.39 15.34 -14.20
N ILE A 420 1.90 16.50 -14.64
CA ILE A 420 1.37 17.84 -14.29
C ILE A 420 0.55 18.38 -15.45
N LEU A 421 -0.70 18.74 -15.16
CA LEU A 421 -1.67 19.32 -16.06
C LEU A 421 -2.17 20.64 -15.45
N THR A 422 -2.69 21.54 -16.26
CA THR A 422 -3.26 22.79 -15.77
C THR A 422 -4.76 22.87 -15.98
N PHE A 423 -5.41 23.78 -15.22
CA PHE A 423 -6.80 24.13 -15.39
C PHE A 423 -7.03 25.64 -15.09
N ARG A 424 -8.11 26.21 -15.60
CA ARG A 424 -8.49 27.61 -15.40
C ARG A 424 -9.63 27.76 -14.41
N THR A 425 -10.65 26.92 -14.55
CA THR A 425 -11.87 26.98 -13.74
C THR A 425 -12.06 25.72 -12.92
N MET A 426 -12.84 25.78 -11.86
CA MET A 426 -13.16 24.64 -11.03
C MET A 426 -13.90 23.55 -11.81
N ASP A 427 -14.81 23.92 -12.71
CA ASP A 427 -15.58 22.97 -13.52
C ASP A 427 -14.65 22.22 -14.51
N GLU A 428 -13.68 22.92 -15.11
CA GLU A 428 -12.64 22.28 -15.92
C GLU A 428 -11.78 21.31 -15.11
N ALA A 429 -11.43 21.67 -13.86
CA ALA A 429 -10.69 20.76 -12.98
C ALA A 429 -11.48 19.48 -12.68
N ILE A 430 -12.77 19.60 -12.42
CA ILE A 430 -13.68 18.46 -12.18
C ILE A 430 -13.79 17.57 -13.41
N GLU A 431 -14.04 18.20 -14.59
CA GLU A 431 -14.12 17.48 -15.85
C GLU A 431 -12.84 16.69 -16.15
N LYS A 432 -11.69 17.35 -16.11
CA LYS A 432 -10.38 16.74 -16.35
C LYS A 432 -10.05 15.66 -15.32
N ALA A 433 -10.32 15.90 -14.04
CA ALA A 433 -10.09 14.91 -12.98
C ALA A 433 -10.92 13.65 -13.18
N ASN A 434 -12.19 13.81 -13.55
CA ASN A 434 -13.13 12.70 -13.78
C ASN A 434 -12.92 11.98 -15.12
N ASN A 435 -12.19 12.58 -16.08
CA ASN A 435 -11.90 11.99 -17.39
C ASN A 435 -10.79 10.93 -17.28
N THR A 436 -11.13 9.82 -16.67
CA THR A 436 -10.28 8.64 -16.51
C THR A 436 -11.15 7.40 -16.32
N ALA A 437 -10.62 6.23 -16.66
CA ALA A 437 -11.28 4.95 -16.38
C ALA A 437 -11.32 4.63 -14.87
N TYR A 438 -10.47 5.27 -14.08
CA TYR A 438 -10.31 5.02 -12.66
C TYR A 438 -11.17 5.94 -11.77
N GLY A 439 -11.31 5.57 -10.50
CA GLY A 439 -12.06 6.34 -9.51
C GLY A 439 -11.73 5.92 -8.08
N LEU A 440 -10.43 5.73 -7.75
CA LEU A 440 -10.04 5.28 -6.40
C LEU A 440 -10.00 6.45 -5.42
N SER A 441 -9.21 7.48 -5.73
CA SER A 441 -9.02 8.62 -4.83
C SER A 441 -8.79 9.93 -5.58
N ALA A 442 -8.88 11.04 -4.84
CA ALA A 442 -8.49 12.38 -5.26
C ALA A 442 -8.01 13.20 -4.07
N GLY A 443 -7.24 14.27 -4.32
CA GLY A 443 -6.83 15.26 -3.34
C GLY A 443 -7.17 16.66 -3.81
N VAL A 444 -7.49 17.57 -2.88
CA VAL A 444 -7.86 18.97 -3.16
C VAL A 444 -7.15 19.89 -2.18
N TRP A 445 -6.50 20.93 -2.71
CA TRP A 445 -5.79 21.95 -1.93
C TRP A 445 -6.40 23.32 -2.21
N THR A 446 -7.03 23.93 -1.23
CA THR A 446 -7.69 25.24 -1.29
C THR A 446 -8.04 25.70 0.12
N ASP A 447 -8.05 27.01 0.35
CA ASP A 447 -8.51 27.60 1.62
C ASP A 447 -10.02 27.87 1.65
N LYS A 448 -10.75 27.60 0.54
CA LYS A 448 -12.20 27.83 0.45
C LYS A 448 -13.01 26.58 0.74
N GLY A 449 -13.74 26.54 1.87
CA GLY A 449 -14.61 25.44 2.24
C GLY A 449 -15.68 25.10 1.18
N SER A 450 -16.20 26.12 0.45
CA SER A 450 -17.15 25.89 -0.65
C SER A 450 -16.53 25.10 -1.82
N ARG A 451 -15.25 25.34 -2.14
CA ARG A 451 -14.51 24.54 -3.14
C ARG A 451 -14.34 23.12 -2.65
N ILE A 452 -13.94 22.90 -1.38
CA ILE A 452 -13.82 21.56 -0.79
C ILE A 452 -15.13 20.81 -0.90
N LEU A 453 -16.26 21.42 -0.49
CA LEU A 453 -17.57 20.79 -0.56
C LEU A 453 -17.94 20.38 -1.99
N LYS A 454 -17.84 21.30 -2.96
CA LYS A 454 -18.15 20.98 -4.36
C LYS A 454 -17.24 19.91 -4.92
N MET A 455 -15.93 19.98 -4.69
CA MET A 455 -14.98 18.97 -5.17
C MET A 455 -15.24 17.59 -4.55
N SER A 456 -15.54 17.52 -3.25
CA SER A 456 -15.82 16.24 -2.58
C SER A 456 -17.10 15.57 -3.05
N THR A 457 -18.08 16.32 -3.56
CA THR A 457 -19.35 15.80 -4.08
C THR A 457 -19.30 15.47 -5.58
N GLU A 458 -18.51 16.18 -6.37
CA GLU A 458 -18.50 16.04 -7.84
C GLU A 458 -17.37 15.19 -8.38
N LEU A 459 -16.28 14.98 -7.61
CA LEU A 459 -15.20 14.07 -8.01
C LEU A 459 -15.66 12.62 -7.90
N LYS A 460 -15.53 11.87 -8.98
CA LYS A 460 -15.88 10.45 -9.06
C LYS A 460 -14.76 9.58 -8.50
N ALA A 461 -14.49 9.74 -7.21
CA ALA A 461 -13.46 9.03 -6.46
C ALA A 461 -14.04 8.50 -5.14
N GLY A 462 -13.61 7.31 -4.74
CA GLY A 462 -14.09 6.67 -3.51
C GLY A 462 -13.60 7.37 -2.25
N VAL A 463 -12.45 8.05 -2.32
CA VAL A 463 -11.89 8.88 -1.24
C VAL A 463 -11.44 10.23 -1.81
N VAL A 464 -11.80 11.32 -1.13
CA VAL A 464 -11.33 12.67 -1.46
C VAL A 464 -10.70 13.29 -0.22
N TRP A 465 -9.39 13.54 -0.29
CA TRP A 465 -8.66 14.25 0.76
C TRP A 465 -8.69 15.76 0.52
N ALA A 466 -8.86 16.54 1.57
CA ALA A 466 -8.82 17.99 1.53
C ALA A 466 -7.67 18.54 2.38
N ASN A 467 -6.78 19.33 1.77
CA ASN A 467 -5.57 19.92 2.38
C ASN A 467 -4.67 18.89 3.07
N THR A 468 -4.70 17.65 2.59
CA THR A 468 -3.85 16.53 3.00
C THR A 468 -3.83 15.48 1.90
N TYR A 469 -2.94 14.46 2.03
CA TYR A 469 -2.89 13.30 1.16
C TYR A 469 -2.40 12.07 1.92
N ASN A 470 -2.78 10.85 1.49
CA ASN A 470 -2.36 9.57 2.11
C ASN A 470 -2.67 9.49 3.62
N LYS A 471 -3.75 10.11 4.08
CA LYS A 471 -4.22 9.95 5.47
C LYS A 471 -5.19 8.79 5.54
N PHE A 472 -4.73 7.72 6.16
CA PHE A 472 -5.48 6.48 6.37
C PHE A 472 -5.80 6.31 7.85
N ASP A 473 -6.96 5.70 8.12
CA ASP A 473 -7.40 5.34 9.45
C ASP A 473 -8.26 4.07 9.36
N PRO A 474 -8.11 3.09 10.27
CA PRO A 474 -8.91 1.86 10.25
C PRO A 474 -10.42 2.10 10.31
N THR A 475 -10.85 3.25 10.85
CA THR A 475 -12.27 3.64 10.97
C THR A 475 -12.85 4.19 9.68
N SER A 476 -12.00 4.59 8.73
CA SER A 476 -12.40 5.19 7.47
C SER A 476 -12.58 4.12 6.38
N PRO A 477 -13.72 4.10 5.68
CA PRO A 477 -13.91 3.20 4.54
C PRO A 477 -13.03 3.64 3.37
N PHE A 478 -12.43 2.67 2.69
CA PHE A 478 -11.63 2.86 1.50
C PHE A 478 -12.13 1.96 0.37
N GLY A 479 -12.13 2.46 -0.86
CA GLY A 479 -12.50 1.68 -2.04
C GLY A 479 -12.84 2.55 -3.24
N GLY A 480 -12.81 1.95 -4.42
CA GLY A 480 -12.93 2.63 -5.69
C GLY A 480 -14.32 2.67 -6.29
N TYR A 481 -14.40 3.43 -7.39
CA TYR A 481 -15.46 3.40 -8.40
C TYR A 481 -14.86 3.06 -9.76
N LYS A 482 -15.70 2.81 -10.77
CA LYS A 482 -15.29 2.51 -12.15
C LYS A 482 -14.31 1.32 -12.18
N GLU A 483 -13.24 1.42 -12.97
CA GLU A 483 -12.22 0.36 -13.09
C GLU A 483 -11.29 0.24 -11.88
N SER A 484 -11.41 1.11 -10.88
CA SER A 484 -10.73 0.94 -9.60
C SER A 484 -11.42 -0.08 -8.67
N GLY A 485 -12.56 -0.63 -9.08
CA GLY A 485 -13.21 -1.74 -8.39
C GLY A 485 -14.47 -1.35 -7.64
N PHE A 486 -14.87 -2.22 -6.71
CA PHE A 486 -16.10 -2.10 -5.93
C PHE A 486 -15.97 -2.82 -4.59
N GLY A 487 -16.89 -2.51 -3.66
CA GLY A 487 -16.80 -2.87 -2.26
C GLY A 487 -16.09 -1.78 -1.46
N ARG A 488 -15.96 -2.01 -0.16
CA ARG A 488 -15.19 -1.13 0.73
C ARG A 488 -14.36 -1.97 1.69
N GLU A 489 -13.18 -1.48 2.02
CA GLU A 489 -12.33 -2.02 3.06
C GLU A 489 -12.14 -0.97 4.16
N GLY A 490 -11.91 -1.39 5.42
CA GLY A 490 -11.89 -0.49 6.55
C GLY A 490 -13.27 0.07 6.93
N GLY A 491 -13.32 0.75 8.08
CA GLY A 491 -14.54 1.29 8.62
C GLY A 491 -15.64 0.23 8.90
N ARG A 492 -16.79 0.71 9.32
CA ARG A 492 -18.00 -0.14 9.44
C ARG A 492 -18.44 -0.72 8.09
N GLN A 493 -18.26 0.04 7.02
CA GLN A 493 -18.64 -0.36 5.68
C GLN A 493 -17.88 -1.60 5.19
N GLY A 494 -16.60 -1.71 5.52
CA GLY A 494 -15.79 -2.87 5.20
C GLY A 494 -16.28 -4.16 5.86
N LEU A 495 -16.90 -4.08 7.05
CA LEU A 495 -17.50 -5.25 7.71
C LEU A 495 -18.69 -5.82 6.94
N LEU A 496 -19.50 -4.97 6.30
CA LEU A 496 -20.65 -5.39 5.51
C LEU A 496 -20.27 -6.31 4.34
N ASP A 497 -19.07 -6.14 3.83
CA ASP A 497 -18.56 -6.97 2.76
C ASP A 497 -18.19 -8.40 3.22
N TYR A 498 -18.05 -8.61 4.52
CA TYR A 498 -17.70 -9.91 5.13
C TYR A 498 -18.88 -10.59 5.84
N CYS A 499 -20.12 -10.19 5.57
CA CYS A 499 -21.31 -10.78 6.20
C CYS A 499 -22.46 -11.02 5.22
N LYS A 500 -23.37 -11.90 5.65
CA LYS A 500 -24.74 -12.03 5.12
C LYS A 500 -25.67 -11.18 5.98
N LEU A 501 -26.62 -10.52 5.34
CA LEU A 501 -27.68 -9.75 5.99
C LEU A 501 -29.00 -10.46 5.74
N ALA A 502 -29.70 -10.85 6.81
CA ALA A 502 -31.02 -11.45 6.79
C ALA A 502 -32.06 -10.53 7.44
#